data_5df709d1fdb20cef73810761206cdaff
#
_entry.id   5df709d1fdb20cef73810761206cdaff
#
_cell.length_a   1.000
_cell.length_b   1.000
_cell.length_c   1.000
_cell.angle_alpha   90.00
_cell.angle_beta   90.00
_cell.angle_gamma   90.00
#
_symmetry.space_group_name_H-M   'P 1'
#
loop_
_entity.id
_entity.type
_entity.pdbx_description
1 polymer ?
#
loop_
_entity_poly.entity_id
_entity_poly.type
_entity_poly.pdbx_seq_one_letter_code
_entity_poly.pdbx_strand_id
1 'polypeptide(L)'
;GRDARAFLYQGVTSVVLGVDGGGGSGVAERLARWADDGIGVNALLFVGHNAARRAAIGMEDRPPTAEELDAMRAFVRKGMEEGAYGLSSGLFYLPGNYAETQEVIELNRVAAEYEGAIYDTHDRDLGASYPSFGYLNSIAEGIRIGEEAGTKVIFSHFNAQGAHNYGRAPEGAALIEEARARGVEVAGAHHSYTATQSNLRSYTIPSWVVAGGDSAMIRRFDHPDTLALIDRQTREMLAIRGGADHILLVDERPDLNGKTLADVAAEWGLTAPEAARRILRTGNASVMNLGLYDEENTRYLAGVDWMMTCTDGQDPGPTRPVTHPRAFGSFTKKLKDLVIDEQLITLPYSVRSMTGLAADFLGWTDRGYLRVGMAADIAVLDMA
;
A
#
# COMPACT_ATOMS: atom_id res chain seq x y z
N GLY A 1 8.80 -14.92 5.26
CA GLY A 1 9.59 -16.09 4.85
C GLY A 1 9.04 -16.74 3.58
N ARG A 2 9.81 -17.60 2.90
CA ARG A 2 9.34 -18.29 1.68
C ARG A 2 8.14 -19.20 1.91
N ASP A 3 7.97 -19.72 3.12
CA ASP A 3 6.85 -20.60 3.50
C ASP A 3 5.50 -19.88 3.49
N ALA A 4 5.49 -18.56 3.57
CA ALA A 4 4.29 -17.71 3.58
C ALA A 4 3.23 -18.16 4.63
N ARG A 5 3.68 -18.70 5.77
CA ARG A 5 2.80 -19.33 6.77
C ARG A 5 1.75 -18.38 7.31
N ALA A 6 2.12 -17.11 7.52
CA ALA A 6 1.19 -16.09 8.00
C ALA A 6 -0.02 -15.93 7.08
N PHE A 7 0.17 -16.11 5.77
CA PHE A 7 -0.89 -16.05 4.77
C PHE A 7 -1.64 -17.37 4.68
N LEU A 8 -0.94 -18.50 4.63
CA LEU A 8 -1.57 -19.83 4.54
C LEU A 8 -2.51 -20.12 5.71
N TYR A 9 -2.14 -19.72 6.94
CA TYR A 9 -3.01 -19.87 8.12
C TYR A 9 -4.27 -18.99 8.10
N GLN A 10 -4.37 -18.05 7.17
CA GLN A 10 -5.59 -17.28 6.90
C GLN A 10 -6.38 -17.83 5.70
N GLY A 11 -5.92 -18.93 5.08
CA GLY A 11 -6.48 -19.47 3.84
C GLY A 11 -6.07 -18.74 2.56
N VAL A 12 -5.06 -17.87 2.63
CA VAL A 12 -4.54 -17.15 1.45
C VAL A 12 -3.58 -18.07 0.69
N THR A 13 -3.97 -18.45 -0.51
CA THR A 13 -3.21 -19.37 -1.40
C THR A 13 -2.51 -18.64 -2.55
N SER A 14 -2.88 -17.37 -2.78
CA SER A 14 -2.29 -16.54 -3.84
C SER A 14 -2.07 -15.12 -3.34
N VAL A 15 -0.94 -14.53 -3.72
CA VAL A 15 -0.56 -13.16 -3.31
C VAL A 15 -0.20 -12.30 -4.51
N VAL A 16 -0.52 -11.02 -4.40
CA VAL A 16 -0.12 -9.97 -5.34
C VAL A 16 1.05 -9.21 -4.75
N LEU A 17 2.14 -9.11 -5.48
CA LEU A 17 3.39 -8.52 -5.02
C LEU A 17 3.88 -7.43 -5.99
N GLY A 18 4.79 -6.60 -5.52
CA GLY A 18 5.26 -5.45 -6.30
C GLY A 18 4.30 -4.26 -6.30
N VAL A 19 3.34 -4.25 -5.38
CA VAL A 19 2.41 -3.14 -5.12
C VAL A 19 3.14 -1.88 -4.59
N ASP A 20 2.42 -0.78 -4.40
CA ASP A 20 2.94 0.49 -3.89
C ASP A 20 4.11 1.07 -4.72
N GLY A 21 4.15 0.76 -6.00
CA GLY A 21 5.21 1.22 -6.89
C GLY A 21 6.56 0.55 -6.70
N GLY A 22 6.65 -0.50 -5.86
CA GLY A 22 7.91 -1.13 -5.45
C GLY A 22 8.44 -2.24 -6.37
N GLY A 23 7.66 -2.69 -7.34
CA GLY A 23 8.02 -3.81 -8.23
C GLY A 23 9.19 -3.50 -9.15
N GLY A 24 10.22 -4.37 -9.16
CA GLY A 24 11.34 -4.26 -10.10
C GLY A 24 10.97 -4.78 -11.50
N SER A 25 11.77 -4.43 -12.51
CA SER A 25 11.61 -4.91 -13.89
C SER A 25 12.12 -6.34 -14.12
N GLY A 26 12.83 -6.94 -13.16
CA GLY A 26 13.32 -8.33 -13.24
C GLY A 26 12.25 -9.32 -12.79
N VAL A 27 11.11 -9.36 -13.44
CA VAL A 27 9.96 -10.21 -13.11
C VAL A 27 10.26 -11.69 -13.40
N ALA A 28 10.78 -11.99 -14.59
CA ALA A 28 11.10 -13.37 -14.98
C ALA A 28 12.15 -14.01 -14.07
N GLU A 29 13.21 -13.25 -13.71
CA GLU A 29 14.24 -13.73 -12.77
C GLU A 29 13.64 -14.07 -11.41
N ARG A 30 12.74 -13.23 -10.90
CA ARG A 30 12.09 -13.47 -9.62
C ARG A 30 11.17 -14.69 -9.66
N LEU A 31 10.38 -14.83 -10.71
CA LEU A 31 9.50 -15.99 -10.91
C LEU A 31 10.31 -17.29 -11.06
N ALA A 32 11.39 -17.29 -11.84
CA ALA A 32 12.28 -18.42 -12.00
C ALA A 32 12.91 -18.85 -10.66
N ARG A 33 13.43 -17.88 -9.89
CA ARG A 33 13.97 -18.16 -8.55
C ARG A 33 12.93 -18.77 -7.61
N TRP A 34 11.69 -18.33 -7.66
CA TRP A 34 10.64 -18.93 -6.83
C TRP A 34 10.21 -20.29 -7.31
N ALA A 35 10.25 -20.55 -8.62
CA ALA A 35 10.01 -21.87 -9.17
C ALA A 35 11.11 -22.87 -8.74
N ASP A 36 12.37 -22.45 -8.74
CA ASP A 36 13.51 -23.27 -8.33
C ASP A 36 13.56 -23.50 -6.81
N ASP A 37 13.40 -22.42 -6.05
CA ASP A 37 13.51 -22.44 -4.58
C ASP A 37 12.25 -22.92 -3.86
N GLY A 38 11.09 -22.83 -4.50
CA GLY A 38 9.76 -23.01 -3.93
C GLY A 38 9.29 -21.82 -3.08
N ILE A 39 8.00 -21.53 -3.17
CA ILE A 39 7.28 -20.61 -2.27
C ILE A 39 5.98 -21.27 -1.81
N GLY A 40 5.51 -20.89 -0.61
CA GLY A 40 4.33 -21.52 0.02
C GLY A 40 2.99 -21.12 -0.60
N VAL A 41 2.94 -20.10 -1.46
CA VAL A 41 1.73 -19.55 -2.08
C VAL A 41 1.97 -19.28 -3.57
N ASN A 42 0.91 -19.17 -4.35
CA ASN A 42 1.01 -18.66 -5.71
C ASN A 42 1.30 -17.14 -5.64
N ALA A 43 2.07 -16.62 -6.60
CA ALA A 43 2.41 -15.22 -6.63
C ALA A 43 2.30 -14.62 -8.02
N LEU A 44 1.77 -13.41 -8.11
CA LEU A 44 1.84 -12.56 -9.29
C LEU A 44 2.58 -11.26 -8.94
N LEU A 45 3.12 -10.60 -9.95
CA LEU A 45 3.96 -9.43 -9.78
C LEU A 45 3.42 -8.25 -10.59
N PHE A 46 3.52 -7.05 -10.01
CA PHE A 46 3.46 -5.79 -10.73
C PHE A 46 4.88 -5.24 -10.97
N VAL A 47 5.07 -4.49 -12.04
CA VAL A 47 6.21 -3.59 -12.23
C VAL A 47 5.88 -2.23 -11.58
N GLY A 48 6.86 -1.60 -10.91
CA GLY A 48 6.60 -0.43 -10.08
C GLY A 48 7.03 0.89 -10.69
N HIS A 49 6.15 1.88 -10.68
CA HIS A 49 6.43 3.28 -11.05
C HIS A 49 7.56 3.88 -10.19
N ASN A 50 7.49 3.74 -8.86
CA ASN A 50 8.51 4.28 -7.96
C ASN A 50 9.88 3.62 -8.18
N ALA A 51 9.91 2.34 -8.56
CA ALA A 51 11.13 1.64 -8.91
C ALA A 51 11.70 2.14 -10.25
N ALA A 52 10.86 2.34 -11.26
CA ALA A 52 11.26 2.92 -12.54
C ALA A 52 11.82 4.33 -12.36
N ARG A 53 11.10 5.18 -11.60
CA ARG A 53 11.54 6.54 -11.28
C ARG A 53 12.87 6.55 -10.53
N ARG A 54 13.03 5.69 -9.53
CA ARG A 54 14.30 5.57 -8.77
C ARG A 54 15.47 5.14 -9.65
N ALA A 55 15.23 4.26 -10.61
CA ALA A 55 16.26 3.79 -11.54
C ALA A 55 16.70 4.89 -12.52
N ALA A 56 15.78 5.75 -12.99
CA ALA A 56 16.06 6.76 -13.98
C ALA A 56 16.50 8.12 -13.39
N ILE A 57 15.85 8.56 -12.29
CA ILE A 57 16.00 9.91 -11.74
C ILE A 57 16.57 9.90 -10.32
N GLY A 58 16.46 8.76 -9.62
CA GLY A 58 16.84 8.68 -8.20
C GLY A 58 15.76 9.26 -7.29
N MET A 59 16.17 10.14 -6.37
CA MET A 59 15.31 10.76 -5.37
C MET A 59 15.11 12.26 -5.64
N GLU A 60 15.26 12.69 -6.89
CA GLU A 60 15.10 14.10 -7.25
C GLU A 60 13.63 14.52 -7.30
N ASP A 61 13.35 15.68 -6.71
CA ASP A 61 12.02 16.33 -6.73
C ASP A 61 11.90 17.23 -7.96
N ARG A 62 11.73 16.61 -9.12
CA ARG A 62 11.52 17.26 -10.40
C ARG A 62 10.85 16.31 -11.42
N PRO A 63 10.23 16.82 -12.47
CA PRO A 63 9.82 16.00 -13.60
C PRO A 63 11.02 15.28 -14.28
N PRO A 64 10.80 14.13 -14.95
CA PRO A 64 11.80 13.49 -15.80
C PRO A 64 12.13 14.32 -17.04
N THR A 65 13.36 14.22 -17.55
CA THR A 65 13.66 14.62 -18.92
C THR A 65 13.01 13.63 -19.91
N ALA A 66 13.02 13.95 -21.21
CA ALA A 66 12.50 13.03 -22.23
C ALA A 66 13.24 11.69 -22.22
N GLU A 67 14.57 11.72 -22.10
CA GLU A 67 15.43 10.53 -22.05
C GLU A 67 15.18 9.70 -20.77
N GLU A 68 14.99 10.35 -19.62
CA GLU A 68 14.65 9.70 -18.36
C GLU A 68 13.25 9.05 -18.43
N LEU A 69 12.27 9.73 -19.02
CA LEU A 69 10.94 9.17 -19.22
C LEU A 69 10.96 7.96 -20.16
N ASP A 70 11.77 8.00 -21.22
CA ASP A 70 11.95 6.86 -22.13
C ASP A 70 12.64 5.69 -21.42
N ALA A 71 13.60 5.94 -20.53
CA ALA A 71 14.20 4.91 -19.69
C ALA A 71 13.17 4.29 -18.72
N MET A 72 12.26 5.09 -18.15
CA MET A 72 11.17 4.60 -17.31
C MET A 72 10.16 3.78 -18.12
N ARG A 73 9.81 4.20 -19.34
CA ARG A 73 8.95 3.40 -20.26
C ARG A 73 9.60 2.05 -20.58
N ALA A 74 10.92 2.04 -20.87
CA ALA A 74 11.66 0.81 -21.13
C ALA A 74 11.69 -0.12 -19.91
N PHE A 75 11.79 0.44 -18.70
CA PHE A 75 11.71 -0.31 -17.43
C PHE A 75 10.35 -1.00 -17.28
N VAL A 76 9.25 -0.27 -17.53
CA VAL A 76 7.89 -0.83 -17.46
C VAL A 76 7.69 -1.90 -18.53
N ARG A 77 8.07 -1.62 -19.79
CA ARG A 77 7.95 -2.58 -20.90
C ARG A 77 8.67 -3.88 -20.61
N LYS A 78 9.91 -3.81 -20.10
CA LYS A 78 10.66 -5.00 -19.69
C LYS A 78 9.90 -5.83 -18.65
N GLY A 79 9.35 -5.20 -17.62
CA GLY A 79 8.57 -5.90 -16.59
C GLY A 79 7.32 -6.58 -17.17
N MET A 80 6.62 -5.91 -18.09
CA MET A 80 5.44 -6.46 -18.76
C MET A 80 5.79 -7.63 -19.68
N GLU A 81 6.85 -7.51 -20.50
CA GLU A 81 7.36 -8.59 -21.36
C GLU A 81 7.77 -9.82 -20.56
N GLU A 82 8.22 -9.64 -19.32
CA GLU A 82 8.61 -10.70 -18.40
C GLU A 82 7.45 -11.29 -17.58
N GLY A 83 6.21 -10.82 -17.82
CA GLY A 83 5.00 -11.41 -17.22
C GLY A 83 4.45 -10.66 -16.01
N ALA A 84 4.74 -9.36 -15.86
CA ALA A 84 4.03 -8.53 -14.88
C ALA A 84 2.54 -8.39 -15.27
N TYR A 85 1.67 -8.30 -14.27
CA TYR A 85 0.22 -8.13 -14.45
C TYR A 85 -0.18 -6.68 -14.74
N GLY A 86 0.75 -5.75 -14.66
CA GLY A 86 0.51 -4.35 -14.90
C GLY A 86 1.49 -3.44 -14.16
N LEU A 87 1.14 -2.17 -14.06
CA LEU A 87 1.91 -1.14 -13.35
C LEU A 87 1.35 -0.91 -11.95
N SER A 88 2.22 -0.86 -10.94
CA SER A 88 1.84 -0.33 -9.63
C SER A 88 2.42 1.06 -9.38
N SER A 89 1.74 1.88 -8.59
CA SER A 89 2.27 3.15 -8.09
C SER A 89 2.09 3.27 -6.58
N GLY A 90 2.99 4.03 -5.95
CA GLY A 90 2.86 4.44 -4.56
C GLY A 90 3.08 5.95 -4.50
N LEU A 91 2.05 6.72 -4.84
CA LEU A 91 2.15 8.17 -4.97
C LEU A 91 2.23 8.90 -3.61
N PHE A 92 1.93 8.21 -2.53
CA PHE A 92 2.24 8.63 -1.17
C PHE A 92 3.74 8.52 -0.86
N TYR A 93 4.41 7.50 -1.41
CA TYR A 93 5.80 7.18 -1.11
C TYR A 93 6.79 7.88 -2.04
N LEU A 94 8.01 8.14 -1.52
CA LEU A 94 9.11 8.68 -2.30
C LEU A 94 9.81 7.58 -3.12
N PRO A 95 10.20 7.85 -4.36
CA PRO A 95 10.10 9.11 -5.11
C PRO A 95 8.80 9.30 -5.90
N GLY A 96 7.80 8.40 -5.79
CA GLY A 96 6.53 8.49 -6.52
C GLY A 96 5.73 9.76 -6.18
N ASN A 97 5.87 10.26 -4.95
CA ASN A 97 5.24 11.49 -4.50
C ASN A 97 5.64 12.74 -5.31
N TYR A 98 6.83 12.74 -5.91
CA TYR A 98 7.33 13.83 -6.77
C TYR A 98 6.77 13.79 -8.20
N ALA A 99 6.08 12.71 -8.57
CA ALA A 99 5.55 12.55 -9.91
C ALA A 99 4.28 13.38 -10.13
N GLU A 100 4.19 13.98 -11.30
CA GLU A 100 2.94 14.53 -11.82
C GLU A 100 2.04 13.38 -12.34
N THR A 101 0.72 13.58 -12.31
CA THR A 101 -0.26 12.59 -12.79
C THR A 101 0.03 12.14 -14.22
N GLN A 102 0.47 13.07 -15.08
CA GLN A 102 0.77 12.78 -16.49
C GLN A 102 1.93 11.79 -16.65
N GLU A 103 2.96 11.85 -15.80
CA GLU A 103 4.06 10.89 -15.80
C GLU A 103 3.53 9.45 -15.56
N VAL A 104 2.64 9.28 -14.60
CA VAL A 104 2.06 7.97 -14.28
C VAL A 104 1.17 7.47 -15.41
N ILE A 105 0.37 8.35 -16.04
CA ILE A 105 -0.45 8.03 -17.21
C ILE A 105 0.44 7.53 -18.35
N GLU A 106 1.55 8.22 -18.66
CA GLU A 106 2.46 7.82 -19.72
C GLU A 106 3.09 6.43 -19.50
N LEU A 107 3.44 6.10 -18.25
CA LEU A 107 3.96 4.79 -17.93
C LEU A 107 2.86 3.71 -17.93
N ASN A 108 1.67 4.07 -17.49
CA ASN A 108 0.54 3.14 -17.48
C ASN A 108 0.04 2.82 -18.91
N ARG A 109 0.18 3.75 -19.87
CA ARG A 109 -0.06 3.49 -21.30
C ARG A 109 0.88 2.41 -21.86
N VAL A 110 2.12 2.33 -21.36
CA VAL A 110 3.03 1.24 -21.74
C VAL A 110 2.52 -0.10 -21.20
N ALA A 111 2.01 -0.14 -19.97
CA ALA A 111 1.39 -1.36 -19.43
C ALA A 111 0.12 -1.73 -20.23
N ALA A 112 -0.68 -0.76 -20.64
CA ALA A 112 -1.90 -0.96 -21.44
C ALA A 112 -1.67 -1.56 -22.84
N GLU A 113 -0.43 -1.58 -23.37
CA GLU A 113 -0.08 -2.30 -24.58
C GLU A 113 -0.27 -3.83 -24.44
N TYR A 114 -0.44 -4.34 -23.20
CA TYR A 114 -0.58 -5.76 -22.85
C TYR A 114 -2.02 -6.05 -22.41
N GLU A 115 -2.62 -7.10 -22.97
CA GLU A 115 -4.01 -7.46 -22.71
C GLU A 115 -4.27 -7.72 -21.23
N GLY A 116 -5.34 -7.12 -20.69
CA GLY A 116 -5.75 -7.30 -19.29
C GLY A 116 -4.91 -6.56 -18.26
N ALA A 117 -4.00 -5.68 -18.68
CA ALA A 117 -3.14 -4.92 -17.78
C ALA A 117 -3.92 -4.15 -16.71
N ILE A 118 -3.37 -4.14 -15.50
CA ILE A 118 -3.95 -3.52 -14.31
C ILE A 118 -3.05 -2.40 -13.83
N TYR A 119 -3.65 -1.28 -13.44
CA TYR A 119 -3.02 -0.25 -12.66
C TYR A 119 -3.38 -0.44 -11.18
N ASP A 120 -2.41 -0.78 -10.36
CA ASP A 120 -2.55 -0.85 -8.89
C ASP A 120 -2.00 0.42 -8.26
N THR A 121 -2.70 0.98 -7.28
CA THR A 121 -2.24 2.22 -6.64
C THR A 121 -2.40 2.23 -5.13
N HIS A 122 -1.28 2.49 -4.42
CA HIS A 122 -1.33 3.24 -3.18
C HIS A 122 -1.46 4.69 -3.58
N ASP A 123 -2.65 5.22 -3.51
CA ASP A 123 -2.97 6.54 -4.01
C ASP A 123 -2.23 7.65 -3.23
N ARG A 124 -2.24 8.87 -3.76
CA ARG A 124 -1.39 9.98 -3.29
C ARG A 124 -1.72 10.43 -1.87
N ASP A 125 -3.00 10.41 -1.52
CA ASP A 125 -3.48 10.90 -0.23
C ASP A 125 -4.76 10.20 0.22
N LEU A 126 -4.62 9.24 1.11
CA LEU A 126 -5.79 8.61 1.75
C LEU A 126 -6.45 9.54 2.80
N GLY A 127 -5.96 10.77 2.95
CA GLY A 127 -6.50 11.80 3.85
C GLY A 127 -5.54 12.23 4.96
N ALA A 128 -4.36 11.62 5.08
CA ALA A 128 -3.38 11.99 6.10
C ALA A 128 -2.01 12.39 5.52
N SER A 129 -1.96 12.81 4.25
CA SER A 129 -0.75 13.34 3.61
C SER A 129 -0.47 14.79 4.01
N TYR A 130 0.80 15.20 3.88
CA TYR A 130 1.24 16.56 4.14
C TYR A 130 2.24 17.05 3.07
N PRO A 131 2.01 18.19 2.41
CA PRO A 131 0.72 18.88 2.40
C PRO A 131 -0.39 17.98 1.86
N SER A 132 -1.64 18.23 2.22
CA SER A 132 -2.76 17.42 1.74
C SER A 132 -3.01 17.68 0.26
N PHE A 133 -3.16 16.58 -0.49
CA PHE A 133 -3.68 16.57 -1.86
C PHE A 133 -5.22 16.46 -1.85
N GLY A 134 -5.75 15.85 -0.79
CA GLY A 134 -7.16 15.62 -0.55
C GLY A 134 -7.60 14.20 -0.91
N TYR A 135 -8.30 13.55 0.03
CA TYR A 135 -8.78 12.17 -0.09
C TYR A 135 -9.54 11.91 -1.40
N LEU A 136 -10.55 12.73 -1.70
CA LEU A 136 -11.36 12.55 -2.92
C LEU A 136 -10.59 12.91 -4.20
N ASN A 137 -9.70 13.89 -4.15
CA ASN A 137 -8.84 14.24 -5.29
C ASN A 137 -7.89 13.09 -5.64
N SER A 138 -7.39 12.39 -4.62
CA SER A 138 -6.50 11.25 -4.80
C SER A 138 -7.20 10.08 -5.48
N ILE A 139 -8.43 9.79 -5.08
CA ILE A 139 -9.26 8.78 -5.75
C ILE A 139 -9.54 9.18 -7.21
N ALA A 140 -9.91 10.44 -7.45
CA ALA A 140 -10.12 10.95 -8.80
C ALA A 140 -8.87 10.88 -9.67
N GLU A 141 -7.67 11.13 -9.09
CA GLU A 141 -6.38 10.97 -9.78
C GLU A 141 -6.14 9.51 -10.20
N GLY A 142 -6.35 8.55 -9.29
CA GLY A 142 -6.18 7.12 -9.58
C GLY A 142 -7.14 6.62 -10.67
N ILE A 143 -8.41 7.03 -10.61
CA ILE A 143 -9.40 6.73 -11.65
C ILE A 143 -8.94 7.31 -12.99
N ARG A 144 -8.55 8.59 -13.03
CA ARG A 144 -8.09 9.29 -14.23
C ARG A 144 -6.89 8.58 -14.87
N ILE A 145 -5.91 8.13 -14.06
CA ILE A 145 -4.73 7.42 -14.56
C ILE A 145 -5.14 6.14 -15.31
N GLY A 146 -6.03 5.34 -14.71
CA GLY A 146 -6.51 4.12 -15.37
C GLY A 146 -7.38 4.40 -16.60
N GLU A 147 -8.33 5.34 -16.50
CA GLU A 147 -9.27 5.71 -17.58
C GLU A 147 -8.52 6.26 -18.80
N GLU A 148 -7.57 7.19 -18.63
CA GLU A 148 -6.78 7.76 -19.72
C GLU A 148 -5.75 6.78 -20.33
N ALA A 149 -5.27 5.81 -19.56
CA ALA A 149 -4.36 4.79 -20.06
C ALA A 149 -5.10 3.58 -20.67
N GLY A 150 -6.36 3.34 -20.28
CA GLY A 150 -7.14 2.20 -20.76
C GLY A 150 -6.87 0.91 -19.97
N THR A 151 -6.51 0.99 -18.71
CA THR A 151 -6.27 -0.16 -17.82
C THR A 151 -7.39 -0.33 -16.79
N LYS A 152 -7.53 -1.54 -16.25
CA LYS A 152 -8.28 -1.75 -15.01
C LYS A 152 -7.56 -1.06 -13.84
N VAL A 153 -8.28 -0.69 -12.77
CA VAL A 153 -7.72 0.00 -11.60
C VAL A 153 -7.99 -0.78 -10.32
N ILE A 154 -6.94 -0.99 -9.51
CA ILE A 154 -7.07 -1.47 -8.14
C ILE A 154 -6.58 -0.38 -7.19
N PHE A 155 -7.45 0.07 -6.29
CA PHE A 155 -7.03 0.86 -5.14
C PHE A 155 -6.62 -0.08 -3.99
N SER A 156 -5.31 -0.12 -3.70
CA SER A 156 -4.76 -0.89 -2.59
C SER A 156 -5.20 -0.31 -1.25
N HIS A 157 -5.51 -1.18 -0.26
CA HIS A 157 -5.94 -0.83 1.10
C HIS A 157 -6.89 0.39 1.18
N PHE A 158 -7.88 0.44 0.26
CA PHE A 158 -8.83 1.55 0.14
C PHE A 158 -9.52 1.88 1.45
N ASN A 159 -9.35 3.10 1.95
CA ASN A 159 -10.03 3.65 3.13
C ASN A 159 -9.77 5.16 3.22
N ALA A 160 -10.48 5.87 4.12
CA ALA A 160 -10.25 7.26 4.43
C ALA A 160 -9.45 7.40 5.74
N GLN A 161 -8.32 8.11 5.70
CA GLN A 161 -7.41 8.27 6.83
C GLN A 161 -7.62 9.59 7.59
N GLY A 162 -7.42 9.53 8.92
CA GLY A 162 -7.44 10.69 9.80
C GLY A 162 -8.84 11.05 10.31
N ALA A 163 -8.90 11.60 11.53
CA ALA A 163 -10.16 11.89 12.21
C ALA A 163 -11.10 12.82 11.45
N HIS A 164 -10.56 13.70 10.60
CA HIS A 164 -11.37 14.60 9.76
C HIS A 164 -12.03 13.90 8.55
N ASN A 165 -11.69 12.64 8.31
CA ASN A 165 -12.28 11.79 7.26
C ASN A 165 -13.10 10.61 7.83
N TYR A 166 -13.34 10.57 9.14
CA TYR A 166 -14.21 9.57 9.72
C TYR A 166 -15.63 9.71 9.16
N GLY A 167 -16.26 8.60 8.79
CA GLY A 167 -17.57 8.57 8.15
C GLY A 167 -17.58 8.93 6.65
N ARG A 168 -16.43 9.25 6.03
CA ARG A 168 -16.36 9.73 4.64
C ARG A 168 -16.05 8.66 3.59
N ALA A 169 -15.90 7.39 3.98
CA ALA A 169 -15.70 6.32 3.00
C ALA A 169 -16.81 6.23 1.93
N PRO A 170 -18.08 6.51 2.24
CA PRO A 170 -19.16 6.55 1.21
C PRO A 170 -18.91 7.58 0.10
N GLU A 171 -18.30 8.74 0.41
CA GLU A 171 -17.97 9.75 -0.60
C GLU A 171 -16.94 9.23 -1.60
N GLY A 172 -15.88 8.56 -1.10
CA GLY A 172 -14.88 7.93 -1.96
C GLY A 172 -15.43 6.75 -2.76
N ALA A 173 -16.30 5.94 -2.15
CA ALA A 173 -16.97 4.86 -2.84
C ALA A 173 -17.88 5.37 -3.98
N ALA A 174 -18.55 6.51 -3.80
CA ALA A 174 -19.39 7.11 -4.84
C ALA A 174 -18.58 7.47 -6.09
N LEU A 175 -17.34 8.00 -5.96
CA LEU A 175 -16.46 8.28 -7.10
C LEU A 175 -16.09 7.01 -7.87
N ILE A 176 -15.85 5.91 -7.15
CA ILE A 176 -15.59 4.60 -7.76
C ILE A 176 -16.85 4.12 -8.53
N GLU A 177 -18.03 4.20 -7.92
CA GLU A 177 -19.30 3.79 -8.56
C GLU A 177 -19.59 4.63 -9.81
N GLU A 178 -19.34 5.93 -9.78
CA GLU A 178 -19.47 6.81 -10.94
C GLU A 178 -18.51 6.40 -12.07
N ALA A 179 -17.26 6.05 -11.76
CA ALA A 179 -16.29 5.56 -12.74
C ALA A 179 -16.75 4.23 -13.35
N ARG A 180 -17.22 3.29 -12.52
CA ARG A 180 -17.76 2.01 -12.95
C ARG A 180 -19.00 2.18 -13.84
N ALA A 181 -19.88 3.11 -13.51
CA ALA A 181 -21.06 3.43 -14.35
C ALA A 181 -20.69 3.99 -15.73
N ARG A 182 -19.50 4.60 -15.85
CA ARG A 182 -18.93 5.04 -17.15
C ARG A 182 -18.21 3.93 -17.90
N GLY A 183 -18.08 2.74 -17.32
CA GLY A 183 -17.43 1.60 -17.95
C GLY A 183 -15.93 1.43 -17.57
N VAL A 184 -15.42 2.20 -16.60
CA VAL A 184 -14.05 1.99 -16.08
C VAL A 184 -14.06 0.79 -15.14
N GLU A 185 -13.22 -0.20 -15.39
CA GLU A 185 -13.07 -1.36 -14.51
C GLU A 185 -12.26 -0.96 -13.27
N VAL A 186 -12.94 -0.69 -12.15
CA VAL A 186 -12.32 -0.29 -10.89
C VAL A 186 -12.72 -1.25 -9.78
N ALA A 187 -11.76 -1.65 -8.96
CA ALA A 187 -11.95 -2.37 -7.71
C ALA A 187 -11.08 -1.77 -6.60
N GLY A 188 -11.41 -2.08 -5.36
CA GLY A 188 -10.57 -1.77 -4.19
C GLY A 188 -10.18 -3.04 -3.45
N ALA A 189 -9.12 -2.96 -2.67
CA ALA A 189 -8.73 -3.98 -1.72
C ALA A 189 -8.72 -3.39 -0.31
N HIS A 190 -9.23 -4.12 0.69
CA HIS A 190 -9.45 -3.59 2.04
C HIS A 190 -9.17 -4.63 3.12
N HIS A 191 -8.69 -4.20 4.27
CA HIS A 191 -8.52 -5.01 5.48
C HIS A 191 -9.32 -4.43 6.67
N SER A 192 -9.80 -5.29 7.57
CA SER A 192 -10.69 -4.90 8.68
C SER A 192 -9.95 -4.40 9.95
N TYR A 193 -8.81 -3.73 9.79
CA TYR A 193 -8.08 -3.13 10.91
C TYR A 193 -8.12 -1.61 10.83
N THR A 194 -8.20 -0.96 11.99
CA THR A 194 -8.21 0.51 12.10
C THR A 194 -6.82 1.14 12.19
N ALA A 195 -5.78 0.33 12.39
CA ALA A 195 -4.39 0.78 12.32
C ALA A 195 -3.83 0.63 10.90
N THR A 196 -2.87 1.49 10.56
CA THR A 196 -2.07 1.37 9.33
C THR A 196 -0.62 1.01 9.67
N GLN A 197 0.15 0.57 8.67
CA GLN A 197 1.58 0.35 8.81
C GLN A 197 2.32 0.96 7.63
N SER A 198 3.41 1.66 7.93
CA SER A 198 4.32 2.21 6.94
C SER A 198 5.71 2.42 7.56
N ASN A 199 6.38 3.49 7.21
CA ASN A 199 7.69 3.83 7.77
C ASN A 199 7.70 5.21 8.42
N LEU A 200 8.57 5.39 9.42
CA LEU A 200 8.65 6.61 10.22
C LEU A 200 8.90 7.84 9.36
N ARG A 201 9.78 7.74 8.37
CA ARG A 201 10.11 8.85 7.47
C ARG A 201 8.88 9.38 6.75
N SER A 202 8.07 8.50 6.15
CA SER A 202 6.87 8.91 5.42
C SER A 202 5.80 9.53 6.32
N TYR A 203 5.79 9.20 7.61
CA TYR A 203 4.81 9.72 8.56
C TYR A 203 5.26 10.99 9.28
N THR A 204 6.55 11.31 9.27
CA THR A 204 7.09 12.40 10.10
C THR A 204 7.94 13.43 9.36
N ILE A 205 8.44 13.11 8.17
CA ILE A 205 9.37 13.98 7.46
C ILE A 205 8.74 14.47 6.15
N PRO A 206 8.63 15.79 5.95
CA PRO A 206 8.11 16.37 4.70
C PRO A 206 8.93 15.90 3.49
N SER A 207 8.29 15.68 2.34
CA SER A 207 8.90 15.11 1.14
C SER A 207 10.11 15.93 0.65
N TRP A 208 10.03 17.27 0.68
CA TRP A 208 11.12 18.14 0.25
C TRP A 208 12.42 17.93 1.05
N VAL A 209 12.32 17.51 2.31
CA VAL A 209 13.49 17.25 3.16
C VAL A 209 14.28 16.05 2.65
N VAL A 210 13.62 15.11 1.99
CA VAL A 210 14.21 13.86 1.50
C VAL A 210 14.67 13.97 0.03
N ALA A 211 14.30 15.04 -0.67
CA ALA A 211 14.73 15.29 -2.05
C ALA A 211 16.26 15.24 -2.16
N GLY A 212 16.79 14.45 -3.11
CA GLY A 212 18.22 14.13 -3.23
C GLY A 212 18.70 13.00 -2.32
N GLY A 213 17.79 12.31 -1.61
CA GLY A 213 18.07 11.09 -0.83
C GLY A 213 18.55 11.33 0.60
N ASP A 214 18.95 10.23 1.26
CA ASP A 214 19.23 10.21 2.71
C ASP A 214 20.36 11.16 3.11
N SER A 215 21.42 11.26 2.32
CA SER A 215 22.53 12.20 2.60
C SER A 215 22.06 13.66 2.55
N ALA A 216 21.15 13.99 1.64
CA ALA A 216 20.59 15.33 1.56
C ALA A 216 19.64 15.62 2.74
N MET A 217 18.83 14.64 3.14
CA MET A 217 17.99 14.70 4.32
C MET A 217 18.82 14.97 5.59
N ILE A 218 19.90 14.23 5.81
CA ILE A 218 20.78 14.42 6.98
C ILE A 218 21.39 15.81 7.00
N ARG A 219 21.90 16.31 5.86
CA ARG A 219 22.41 17.68 5.78
C ARG A 219 21.36 18.73 6.16
N ARG A 220 20.10 18.55 5.75
CA ARG A 220 19.00 19.45 6.11
C ARG A 220 18.64 19.38 7.59
N PHE A 221 18.82 18.21 8.24
CA PHE A 221 18.67 18.07 9.69
C PHE A 221 19.76 18.84 10.47
N ASP A 222 20.92 19.07 9.88
CA ASP A 222 22.04 19.78 10.51
C ASP A 222 22.03 21.29 10.22
N HIS A 223 21.18 21.75 9.28
CA HIS A 223 21.18 23.15 8.87
C HIS A 223 20.18 23.98 9.70
N PRO A 224 20.63 25.00 10.43
CA PRO A 224 19.78 25.78 11.33
C PRO A 224 18.55 26.41 10.65
N ASP A 225 18.71 26.90 9.41
CA ASP A 225 17.63 27.59 8.70
C ASP A 225 16.49 26.65 8.30
N THR A 226 16.77 25.36 8.10
CA THR A 226 15.74 24.37 7.74
C THR A 226 15.16 23.65 8.95
N LEU A 227 15.92 23.52 10.04
CA LEU A 227 15.58 22.72 11.21
C LEU A 227 14.24 23.15 11.85
N ALA A 228 14.06 24.46 12.09
CA ALA A 228 12.84 24.97 12.69
C ALA A 228 11.60 24.71 11.81
N LEU A 229 11.76 24.77 10.49
CA LEU A 229 10.70 24.45 9.53
C LEU A 229 10.37 22.96 9.55
N ILE A 230 11.40 22.10 9.53
CA ILE A 230 11.24 20.65 9.61
C ILE A 230 10.48 20.27 10.88
N ASP A 231 10.88 20.81 12.04
CA ASP A 231 10.23 20.52 13.32
C ASP A 231 8.78 20.96 13.37
N ARG A 232 8.46 22.12 12.80
CA ARG A 232 7.09 22.59 12.70
C ARG A 232 6.25 21.65 11.83
N GLN A 233 6.73 21.33 10.62
CA GLN A 233 5.99 20.48 9.69
C GLN A 233 5.88 19.03 10.21
N THR A 234 6.90 18.51 10.89
CA THR A 234 6.81 17.20 11.57
C THR A 234 5.70 17.20 12.63
N ARG A 235 5.56 18.29 13.43
CA ARG A 235 4.45 18.38 14.38
C ARG A 235 3.08 18.43 13.71
N GLU A 236 2.97 19.12 12.58
CA GLU A 236 1.73 19.19 11.79
C GLU A 236 1.38 17.79 11.21
N MET A 237 2.37 17.08 10.67
CA MET A 237 2.20 15.69 10.19
C MET A 237 1.77 14.73 11.32
N LEU A 238 2.38 14.83 12.47
CA LEU A 238 2.01 14.03 13.64
C LEU A 238 0.59 14.35 14.12
N ALA A 239 0.20 15.64 14.14
CA ALA A 239 -1.14 16.06 14.55
C ALA A 239 -2.24 15.49 13.66
N ILE A 240 -2.04 15.45 12.32
CA ILE A 240 -2.97 14.83 11.37
C ILE A 240 -3.15 13.34 11.66
N ARG A 241 -2.13 12.68 12.22
CA ARG A 241 -2.07 11.25 12.51
C ARG A 241 -2.46 10.88 13.95
N GLY A 242 -3.00 11.82 14.72
CA GLY A 242 -3.44 11.61 16.09
C GLY A 242 -2.39 11.92 17.17
N GLY A 243 -1.15 12.26 16.78
CA GLY A 243 -0.07 12.58 17.72
C GLY A 243 1.05 11.50 17.72
N ALA A 244 2.12 11.81 18.43
CA ALA A 244 3.28 10.91 18.53
C ALA A 244 3.00 9.64 19.34
N ASP A 245 2.01 9.65 20.20
CA ASP A 245 1.48 8.53 20.97
C ASP A 245 0.70 7.52 20.13
N HIS A 246 0.25 7.92 18.93
CA HIS A 246 -0.37 7.03 17.95
C HIS A 246 0.63 6.39 16.98
N ILE A 247 1.91 6.79 16.98
CA ILE A 247 2.97 6.23 16.14
C ILE A 247 3.73 5.16 16.91
N LEU A 248 3.33 3.90 16.75
CA LEU A 248 3.95 2.73 17.38
C LEU A 248 5.10 2.19 16.53
N LEU A 249 6.29 2.12 17.09
CA LEU A 249 7.49 1.57 16.42
C LEU A 249 7.42 0.03 16.40
N VAL A 250 7.51 -0.53 15.21
CA VAL A 250 7.54 -1.99 14.95
C VAL A 250 8.87 -2.34 14.27
N ASP A 251 9.95 -2.09 14.97
CA ASP A 251 11.32 -2.08 14.48
C ASP A 251 12.11 -3.31 14.95
N GLU A 252 13.17 -3.64 14.25
CA GLU A 252 14.07 -4.73 14.66
C GLU A 252 14.99 -4.33 15.83
N ARG A 253 15.16 -3.04 16.08
CA ARG A 253 15.93 -2.50 17.21
C ARG A 253 15.15 -2.69 18.51
N PRO A 254 15.64 -3.51 19.47
CA PRO A 254 14.88 -3.86 20.68
C PRO A 254 14.54 -2.68 21.57
N ASP A 255 15.36 -1.63 21.56
CA ASP A 255 15.17 -0.40 22.33
C ASP A 255 14.04 0.49 21.80
N LEU A 256 13.62 0.28 20.55
CA LEU A 256 12.52 1.00 19.90
C LEU A 256 11.25 0.17 19.80
N ASN A 257 11.38 -1.14 19.61
CA ASN A 257 10.26 -2.00 19.27
C ASN A 257 9.17 -2.05 20.36
N GLY A 258 7.92 -1.82 19.95
CA GLY A 258 6.76 -1.84 20.84
C GLY A 258 6.55 -0.56 21.65
N LYS A 259 7.34 0.49 21.42
CA LYS A 259 7.18 1.80 22.03
C LYS A 259 6.53 2.79 21.05
N THR A 260 5.79 3.75 21.55
CA THR A 260 5.34 4.88 20.73
C THR A 260 6.49 5.87 20.52
N LEU A 261 6.37 6.70 19.49
CA LEU A 261 7.33 7.80 19.29
C LEU A 261 7.32 8.77 20.49
N ALA A 262 6.19 8.93 21.18
CA ALA A 262 6.09 9.73 22.39
C ALA A 262 6.89 9.11 23.54
N ASP A 263 6.80 7.79 23.75
CA ASP A 263 7.57 7.07 24.78
C ASP A 263 9.08 7.24 24.55
N VAL A 264 9.53 7.03 23.32
CA VAL A 264 10.96 7.17 22.95
C VAL A 264 11.43 8.62 23.13
N ALA A 265 10.62 9.60 22.76
CA ALA A 265 10.93 11.02 22.96
C ALA A 265 11.08 11.33 24.46
N ALA A 266 10.16 10.86 25.30
CA ALA A 266 10.20 11.05 26.76
C ALA A 266 11.44 10.39 27.39
N GLU A 267 11.74 9.14 27.03
CA GLU A 267 12.93 8.41 27.53
C GLU A 267 14.24 9.12 27.17
N TRP A 268 14.30 9.74 26.00
CA TRP A 268 15.49 10.46 25.56
C TRP A 268 15.55 11.92 26.01
N GLY A 269 14.51 12.43 26.65
CA GLY A 269 14.40 13.83 27.02
C GLY A 269 14.33 14.76 25.81
N LEU A 270 13.71 14.31 24.72
CA LEU A 270 13.59 15.01 23.45
C LEU A 270 12.13 15.33 23.13
N THR A 271 11.93 16.24 22.17
CA THR A 271 10.62 16.39 21.51
C THR A 271 10.41 15.25 20.49
N ALA A 272 9.16 14.97 20.10
CA ALA A 272 8.86 13.95 19.11
C ALA A 272 9.54 14.19 17.74
N PRO A 273 9.63 15.43 17.18
CA PRO A 273 10.42 15.69 16.00
C PRO A 273 11.91 15.38 16.15
N GLU A 274 12.52 15.71 17.30
CA GLU A 274 13.92 15.40 17.58
C GLU A 274 14.16 13.89 17.67
N ALA A 275 13.26 13.17 18.35
CA ALA A 275 13.34 11.71 18.44
C ALA A 275 13.21 11.06 17.04
N ALA A 276 12.26 11.50 16.21
CA ALA A 276 12.11 11.03 14.85
C ALA A 276 13.39 11.23 14.02
N ARG A 277 13.97 12.44 14.04
CA ARG A 277 15.24 12.71 13.34
C ARG A 277 16.39 11.87 13.87
N ARG A 278 16.49 11.69 15.19
CA ARG A 278 17.52 10.85 15.80
C ARG A 278 17.43 9.39 15.33
N ILE A 279 16.22 8.84 15.29
CA ILE A 279 15.97 7.49 14.74
C ILE A 279 16.38 7.43 13.28
N LEU A 280 15.94 8.40 12.45
CA LEU A 280 16.20 8.41 11.01
C LEU A 280 17.67 8.60 10.62
N ARG A 281 18.50 9.15 11.52
CA ARG A 281 19.96 9.20 11.30
C ARG A 281 20.62 7.83 11.32
N THR A 282 20.04 6.86 11.98
CA THR A 282 20.56 5.48 12.08
C THR A 282 19.86 4.50 11.12
N GLY A 283 18.88 4.98 10.37
CA GLY A 283 18.07 4.21 9.43
C GLY A 283 16.59 4.48 9.61
N ASN A 284 15.78 4.11 8.61
CA ASN A 284 14.34 4.22 8.72
C ASN A 284 13.79 3.18 9.72
N ALA A 285 12.60 3.40 10.24
CA ALA A 285 11.88 2.50 11.13
C ALA A 285 10.54 2.12 10.54
N SER A 286 10.10 0.89 10.71
CA SER A 286 8.72 0.50 10.46
C SER A 286 7.84 0.99 11.61
N VAL A 287 6.66 1.52 11.31
CA VAL A 287 5.73 2.05 12.30
C VAL A 287 4.30 1.66 11.97
N MET A 288 3.49 1.49 13.01
CA MET A 288 2.02 1.48 12.92
C MET A 288 1.49 2.84 13.34
N ASN A 289 0.44 3.31 12.67
CA ASN A 289 -0.35 4.43 13.15
C ASN A 289 -1.68 3.90 13.68
N LEU A 290 -1.86 4.02 14.98
CA LEU A 290 -3.01 3.48 15.69
C LEU A 290 -4.24 4.36 15.48
N GLY A 291 -5.39 3.76 15.13
CA GLY A 291 -6.65 4.48 14.99
C GLY A 291 -6.68 5.49 13.82
N LEU A 292 -5.85 5.30 12.78
CA LEU A 292 -5.86 6.20 11.63
C LEU A 292 -7.09 5.98 10.73
N TYR A 293 -7.61 4.76 10.69
CA TYR A 293 -8.89 4.42 10.09
C TYR A 293 -9.99 4.37 11.16
N ASP A 294 -11.19 4.70 10.74
CA ASP A 294 -12.43 4.64 11.51
C ASP A 294 -13.12 3.28 11.33
N GLU A 295 -13.74 2.79 12.38
CA GLU A 295 -14.48 1.54 12.35
C GLU A 295 -15.72 1.61 11.46
N GLU A 296 -16.43 2.75 11.43
CA GLU A 296 -17.60 2.95 10.59
C GLU A 296 -17.23 2.88 9.11
N ASN A 297 -16.19 3.60 8.69
CA ASN A 297 -15.64 3.51 7.35
C ASN A 297 -15.24 2.07 7.00
N THR A 298 -14.56 1.39 7.93
CA THR A 298 -14.08 0.01 7.74
C THR A 298 -15.25 -0.97 7.57
N ARG A 299 -16.32 -0.84 8.36
CA ARG A 299 -17.53 -1.66 8.24
C ARG A 299 -18.28 -1.39 6.94
N TYR A 300 -18.44 -0.11 6.57
CA TYR A 300 -19.06 0.28 5.31
C TYR A 300 -18.35 -0.35 4.12
N LEU A 301 -17.05 -0.19 4.04
CA LEU A 301 -16.23 -0.69 2.92
C LEU A 301 -16.23 -2.22 2.82
N ALA A 302 -16.32 -2.92 3.94
CA ALA A 302 -16.40 -4.38 3.93
C ALA A 302 -17.68 -4.93 3.23
N GLY A 303 -18.73 -4.11 3.11
CA GLY A 303 -20.01 -4.44 2.45
C GLY A 303 -20.12 -3.97 1.01
N VAL A 304 -19.08 -3.38 0.42
CA VAL A 304 -19.10 -2.84 -0.95
C VAL A 304 -18.77 -3.94 -1.98
N ASP A 305 -19.61 -4.11 -3.02
CA ASP A 305 -19.56 -5.24 -3.96
C ASP A 305 -18.28 -5.40 -4.78
N TRP A 306 -17.56 -4.31 -5.01
CA TRP A 306 -16.29 -4.28 -5.74
C TRP A 306 -15.08 -4.32 -4.80
N MET A 307 -15.30 -4.49 -3.50
CA MET A 307 -14.22 -4.48 -2.51
C MET A 307 -13.67 -5.87 -2.26
N MET A 308 -12.45 -6.11 -2.70
CA MET A 308 -11.69 -7.31 -2.40
C MET A 308 -11.16 -7.28 -0.97
N THR A 309 -10.86 -8.45 -0.42
CA THR A 309 -10.17 -8.56 0.87
C THR A 309 -8.67 -8.68 0.64
N CYS A 310 -7.89 -7.89 1.37
CA CYS A 310 -6.43 -7.98 1.36
C CYS A 310 -5.85 -8.10 2.77
N THR A 311 -4.57 -8.45 2.86
CA THR A 311 -3.82 -8.38 4.12
C THR A 311 -3.10 -7.05 4.27
N ASP A 312 -2.65 -6.46 3.16
CA ASP A 312 -1.69 -5.34 3.16
C ASP A 312 -0.50 -5.60 4.11
N GLY A 313 -0.22 -6.89 4.33
CA GLY A 313 0.75 -7.37 5.31
C GLY A 313 1.98 -7.94 4.63
N GLN A 314 3.08 -7.90 5.37
CA GLN A 314 4.30 -8.63 5.02
C GLN A 314 4.39 -9.87 5.92
N ASP A 315 4.85 -11.01 5.39
CA ASP A 315 5.20 -12.15 6.24
C ASP A 315 6.40 -11.75 7.13
N PRO A 316 6.18 -11.57 8.45
CA PRO A 316 7.23 -11.03 9.33
C PRO A 316 8.34 -12.03 9.59
N GLY A 317 8.16 -13.29 9.18
CA GLY A 317 9.06 -14.38 9.57
C GLY A 317 9.00 -14.67 11.09
N PRO A 318 9.80 -15.61 11.59
CA PRO A 318 9.71 -16.06 12.97
C PRO A 318 10.34 -15.12 14.00
N THR A 319 11.03 -14.07 13.59
CA THR A 319 11.92 -13.28 14.47
C THR A 319 11.42 -11.90 14.85
N ARG A 320 10.31 -11.42 14.28
CA ARG A 320 9.76 -10.09 14.62
C ARG A 320 8.78 -10.19 15.80
N PRO A 321 9.13 -9.64 16.98
CA PRO A 321 8.30 -9.79 18.18
C PRO A 321 7.02 -8.93 18.14
N VAL A 322 7.04 -7.79 17.44
CA VAL A 322 5.86 -6.93 17.23
C VAL A 322 5.71 -6.65 15.73
N THR A 323 4.53 -6.86 15.21
CA THR A 323 4.16 -6.53 13.83
C THR A 323 2.67 -6.24 13.76
N HIS A 324 2.23 -5.64 12.67
CA HIS A 324 0.81 -5.38 12.47
C HIS A 324 0.03 -6.71 12.37
N PRO A 325 -1.03 -6.91 13.16
CA PRO A 325 -1.80 -8.17 13.17
C PRO A 325 -2.47 -8.49 11.81
N ARG A 326 -2.60 -7.51 10.91
CA ARG A 326 -3.15 -7.73 9.56
C ARG A 326 -2.37 -8.77 8.76
N ALA A 327 -1.07 -8.94 9.03
CA ALA A 327 -0.26 -9.98 8.40
C ALA A 327 -0.74 -11.40 8.71
N PHE A 328 -1.40 -11.61 9.85
CA PHE A 328 -1.82 -12.92 10.35
C PHE A 328 -3.34 -13.13 10.36
N GLY A 329 -4.14 -12.07 10.34
CA GLY A 329 -5.54 -12.17 10.70
C GLY A 329 -6.54 -11.39 9.85
N SER A 330 -6.17 -10.78 8.72
CA SER A 330 -7.10 -9.95 7.95
C SER A 330 -8.32 -10.73 7.46
N PHE A 331 -8.12 -11.92 6.94
CA PHE A 331 -9.18 -12.77 6.42
C PHE A 331 -10.01 -13.39 7.55
N THR A 332 -9.36 -13.96 8.55
CA THR A 332 -10.02 -14.58 9.69
C THR A 332 -10.75 -13.57 10.56
N LYS A 333 -10.19 -12.36 10.78
CA LYS A 333 -10.87 -11.26 11.47
C LYS A 333 -12.15 -10.84 10.75
N LYS A 334 -12.11 -10.69 9.43
CA LYS A 334 -13.31 -10.33 8.65
C LYS A 334 -14.42 -11.37 8.82
N LEU A 335 -14.08 -12.66 8.80
CA LEU A 335 -15.04 -13.74 9.03
C LEU A 335 -15.59 -13.70 10.46
N LYS A 336 -14.70 -13.62 11.46
CA LYS A 336 -15.11 -13.62 12.87
C LYS A 336 -15.97 -12.40 13.18
N ASP A 337 -15.45 -11.21 12.99
CA ASP A 337 -16.10 -9.99 13.46
C ASP A 337 -17.35 -9.67 12.61
N LEU A 338 -17.21 -9.64 11.26
CA LEU A 338 -18.28 -9.11 10.41
C LEU A 338 -19.30 -10.16 9.97
N VAL A 339 -18.93 -11.46 9.95
CA VAL A 339 -19.87 -12.54 9.56
C VAL A 339 -20.48 -13.21 10.77
N ILE A 340 -19.65 -13.63 11.76
CA ILE A 340 -20.10 -14.42 12.92
C ILE A 340 -20.69 -13.52 13.99
N ASP A 341 -19.88 -12.55 14.49
CA ASP A 341 -20.24 -11.77 15.66
C ASP A 341 -21.27 -10.68 15.32
N GLU A 342 -20.98 -9.84 14.32
CA GLU A 342 -21.84 -8.69 13.98
C GLU A 342 -22.94 -9.03 12.97
N GLN A 343 -22.79 -10.11 12.18
CA GLN A 343 -23.70 -10.49 11.11
C GLN A 343 -23.95 -9.35 10.09
N LEU A 344 -22.95 -8.51 9.90
CA LEU A 344 -23.00 -7.35 9.01
C LEU A 344 -23.01 -7.75 7.54
N ILE A 345 -22.27 -8.79 7.19
CA ILE A 345 -22.19 -9.36 5.85
C ILE A 345 -22.42 -10.88 5.90
N THR A 346 -22.91 -11.44 4.82
CA THR A 346 -23.14 -12.90 4.75
C THR A 346 -21.85 -13.66 4.47
N LEU A 347 -21.78 -14.93 4.89
CA LEU A 347 -20.62 -15.79 4.60
C LEU A 347 -20.35 -15.91 3.09
N PRO A 348 -21.34 -16.17 2.20
CA PRO A 348 -21.11 -16.23 0.76
C PRO A 348 -20.53 -14.92 0.18
N TYR A 349 -21.02 -13.77 0.66
CA TYR A 349 -20.50 -12.46 0.26
C TYR A 349 -19.04 -12.30 0.70
N SER A 350 -18.73 -12.61 1.96
CA SER A 350 -17.37 -12.53 2.47
C SER A 350 -16.40 -13.43 1.70
N VAL A 351 -16.79 -14.70 1.47
CA VAL A 351 -15.99 -15.65 0.68
C VAL A 351 -15.77 -15.13 -0.74
N ARG A 352 -16.82 -14.60 -1.42
CA ARG A 352 -16.66 -14.01 -2.75
C ARG A 352 -15.61 -12.89 -2.75
N SER A 353 -15.63 -11.99 -1.77
CA SER A 353 -14.67 -10.88 -1.68
C SER A 353 -13.22 -11.34 -1.42
N MET A 354 -13.03 -12.56 -0.93
CA MET A 354 -11.74 -13.19 -0.62
C MET A 354 -11.21 -14.06 -1.77
N THR A 355 -12.07 -14.45 -2.73
CA THR A 355 -11.77 -15.48 -3.73
C THR A 355 -12.20 -15.05 -5.13
N GLY A 356 -13.45 -15.32 -5.52
CA GLY A 356 -13.96 -15.14 -6.87
C GLY A 356 -13.87 -13.70 -7.38
N LEU A 357 -14.12 -12.70 -6.53
CA LEU A 357 -14.03 -11.30 -6.94
C LEU A 357 -12.60 -10.93 -7.39
N ALA A 358 -11.60 -11.35 -6.63
CA ALA A 358 -10.20 -11.10 -6.99
C ALA A 358 -9.79 -11.89 -8.24
N ALA A 359 -10.18 -13.17 -8.34
CA ALA A 359 -9.89 -14.00 -9.50
C ALA A 359 -10.52 -13.44 -10.79
N ASP A 360 -11.80 -13.06 -10.74
CA ASP A 360 -12.51 -12.46 -11.88
C ASP A 360 -11.85 -11.16 -12.33
N PHE A 361 -11.49 -10.28 -11.38
CA PHE A 361 -10.85 -9.00 -11.70
C PHE A 361 -9.46 -9.17 -12.31
N LEU A 362 -8.68 -10.13 -11.79
CA LEU A 362 -7.35 -10.49 -12.29
C LEU A 362 -7.40 -11.29 -13.61
N GLY A 363 -8.59 -11.70 -14.05
CA GLY A 363 -8.78 -12.50 -15.27
C GLY A 363 -8.37 -13.98 -15.10
N TRP A 364 -8.35 -14.49 -13.87
CA TRP A 364 -8.02 -15.90 -13.64
C TRP A 364 -9.19 -16.82 -13.97
N THR A 365 -8.92 -17.86 -14.76
CA THR A 365 -9.93 -18.83 -15.19
C THR A 365 -9.82 -20.17 -14.50
N ASP A 366 -8.76 -20.40 -13.75
CA ASP A 366 -8.39 -21.69 -13.16
C ASP A 366 -8.46 -21.75 -11.63
N ARG A 367 -8.82 -20.63 -10.96
CA ARG A 367 -8.92 -20.54 -9.49
C ARG A 367 -9.96 -19.51 -9.03
N GLY A 368 -10.15 -19.40 -7.72
CA GLY A 368 -11.16 -18.51 -7.11
C GLY A 368 -12.54 -19.17 -6.92
N TYR A 369 -12.75 -20.34 -7.50
CA TYR A 369 -14.00 -21.12 -7.41
C TYR A 369 -13.73 -22.61 -7.22
N LEU A 370 -14.64 -23.33 -6.57
CA LEU A 370 -14.63 -24.77 -6.46
C LEU A 370 -15.39 -25.40 -7.64
N ARG A 371 -14.66 -25.76 -8.71
CA ARG A 371 -15.19 -26.42 -9.91
C ARG A 371 -14.25 -27.48 -10.40
N VAL A 372 -14.80 -28.52 -11.06
CA VAL A 372 -13.98 -29.55 -11.69
C VAL A 372 -13.04 -28.93 -12.74
N GLY A 373 -11.78 -29.27 -12.70
CA GLY A 373 -10.73 -28.77 -13.61
C GLY A 373 -10.00 -27.51 -13.13
N MET A 374 -10.44 -26.88 -12.03
CA MET A 374 -9.71 -25.77 -11.42
C MET A 374 -8.59 -26.23 -10.49
N ALA A 375 -7.65 -25.37 -10.20
CA ALA A 375 -6.61 -25.59 -9.22
C ALA A 375 -7.23 -25.89 -7.84
N ALA A 376 -6.67 -26.88 -7.15
CA ALA A 376 -7.16 -27.30 -5.83
C ALA A 376 -6.58 -26.43 -4.69
N ASP A 377 -6.66 -25.13 -4.85
CA ASP A 377 -6.30 -24.13 -3.82
C ASP A 377 -7.48 -23.99 -2.85
N ILE A 378 -7.56 -24.88 -1.87
CA ILE A 378 -8.76 -25.04 -1.01
C ILE A 378 -8.44 -24.58 0.41
N ALA A 379 -9.21 -23.63 0.91
CA ALA A 379 -9.24 -23.25 2.33
C ALA A 379 -10.39 -23.99 3.05
N VAL A 380 -10.08 -24.57 4.20
CA VAL A 380 -11.07 -25.20 5.10
C VAL A 380 -11.23 -24.30 6.31
N LEU A 381 -12.48 -23.89 6.60
CA LEU A 381 -12.81 -22.97 7.69
C LEU A 381 -13.50 -23.75 8.81
N ASP A 382 -13.04 -23.58 10.03
CA ASP A 382 -13.79 -23.94 11.24
C ASP A 382 -14.53 -22.68 11.71
N MET A 383 -15.86 -22.77 11.74
CA MET A 383 -16.77 -21.66 12.09
C MET A 383 -17.30 -21.79 13.51
N ALA A 384 -16.79 -22.73 14.30
CA ALA A 384 -17.20 -22.96 15.70
C ALA A 384 -16.51 -21.99 16.69
#